data_b192d7fb40cf62af65c9b56753f2a232
#
_entry.id   b192d7fb40cf62af65c9b56753f2a232
#
_cell.length_a   1.000
_cell.length_b   1.000
_cell.length_c   1.000
_cell.angle_alpha   90.00
_cell.angle_beta   90.00
_cell.angle_gamma   90.00
#
_symmetry.space_group_name_H-M   'P 1'
#
loop_
_entity.id
_entity.type
_entity.pdbx_description
1 polymer ?
#
loop_
_entity_poly.entity_id
_entity_poly.type
_entity_poly.pdbx_seq_one_letter_code
_entity_poly.pdbx_strand_id
1 'polypeptide(L)'
;FDTRVGRGEQSVFTVYASTDAFLNFKNLQEASSRVMLAVNDAHRAEGAVFLPPQGLLAVASSAPVNVSGTALYNYTEGYGSYLIPAVMIIIIFQTLLMVIGMVTGEEYPKGKMVGKHKKLTWLQALYNISGRTFVYVMLYFIFALFLLGLLPHFFSIPNIGNGRDIITMMIPFLLGTSFFGLAASRYFTDSEAPLLMIAFFSVGYIFLSGVSYPLELMPWYWQAAHYVVPAAPAVLAFVKLNSMGGTLADIRPEMITLWIQVI
;
A
#
# COMPACT_ATOMS: atom_id res chain seq x y z
N PHE A 1 32.79 14.67 12.29
CA PHE A 1 31.74 15.47 12.94
C PHE A 1 32.40 16.45 13.94
N ASP A 2 33.05 15.96 14.95
CA ASP A 2 33.61 16.70 16.05
C ASP A 2 34.68 17.72 15.63
N THR A 3 35.53 17.37 14.68
CA THR A 3 36.58 18.24 14.14
C THR A 3 36.06 19.43 13.35
N ARG A 4 34.93 19.34 12.66
CA ARG A 4 34.33 20.46 11.92
C ARG A 4 33.60 21.41 12.85
N VAL A 5 32.81 20.86 13.77
CA VAL A 5 32.11 21.65 14.79
C VAL A 5 33.08 22.39 15.68
N GLY A 6 34.22 21.74 16.08
CA GLY A 6 35.28 22.38 16.83
C GLY A 6 36.03 23.49 16.08
N ARG A 7 35.94 23.54 14.73
CA ARG A 7 36.48 24.64 13.89
C ARG A 7 35.48 25.77 13.64
N GLY A 8 34.25 25.68 14.20
CA GLY A 8 33.19 26.63 13.93
C GLY A 8 32.53 26.45 12.55
N GLU A 9 32.73 25.28 11.90
CA GLU A 9 32.10 24.95 10.62
C GLU A 9 30.79 24.21 10.85
N GLN A 10 29.79 24.46 10.00
CA GLN A 10 28.54 23.72 10.04
C GLN A 10 28.77 22.26 9.57
N SER A 11 28.30 21.31 10.36
CA SER A 11 28.32 19.89 10.01
C SER A 11 26.95 19.46 9.52
N VAL A 12 26.89 18.78 8.37
CA VAL A 12 25.65 18.23 7.80
C VAL A 12 25.57 16.75 8.13
N PHE A 13 24.48 16.36 8.75
CA PHE A 13 24.14 14.97 9.01
C PHE A 13 22.97 14.56 8.10
N THR A 14 23.21 13.63 7.20
CA THR A 14 22.20 13.16 6.25
C THR A 14 21.56 11.89 6.76
N VAL A 15 20.22 11.91 6.89
CA VAL A 15 19.41 10.75 7.26
C VAL A 15 18.67 10.27 6.01
N TYR A 16 18.94 9.02 5.62
CA TYR A 16 18.17 8.34 4.58
C TYR A 16 17.11 7.49 5.24
N ALA A 17 15.85 7.73 4.91
CA ALA A 17 14.74 6.98 5.46
C ALA A 17 13.78 6.56 4.34
N SER A 18 13.33 5.30 4.37
CA SER A 18 12.32 4.82 3.45
C SER A 18 10.94 5.35 3.86
N THR A 19 10.16 5.79 2.88
CA THR A 19 8.78 6.25 3.07
C THR A 19 7.74 5.16 2.84
N ASP A 20 8.16 3.91 2.64
CA ASP A 20 7.29 2.75 2.47
C ASP A 20 6.46 2.42 3.71
N ALA A 21 6.92 2.82 4.89
CA ALA A 21 6.14 2.83 6.13
C ALA A 21 6.01 4.28 6.62
N PHE A 22 5.06 5.01 6.08
CA PHE A 22 4.91 6.45 6.28
C PHE A 22 4.90 6.90 7.75
N LEU A 23 4.23 6.16 8.63
CA LEU A 23 4.20 6.47 10.06
C LEU A 23 5.59 6.33 10.70
N ASN A 24 6.34 5.30 10.34
CA ASN A 24 7.71 5.09 10.83
C ASN A 24 8.65 6.17 10.29
N PHE A 25 8.49 6.57 9.03
CA PHE A 25 9.23 7.68 8.45
C PHE A 25 9.00 8.99 9.21
N LYS A 26 7.74 9.34 9.50
CA LYS A 26 7.39 10.53 10.28
C LYS A 26 7.97 10.49 11.69
N ASN A 27 7.89 9.35 12.37
CA ASN A 27 8.48 9.17 13.69
C ASN A 27 10.01 9.33 13.67
N LEU A 28 10.68 8.76 12.65
CA LEU A 28 12.12 8.90 12.48
C LEU A 28 12.53 10.34 12.16
N GLN A 29 11.78 11.02 11.32
CA GLN A 29 11.99 12.43 10.98
C GLN A 29 11.84 13.32 12.24
N GLU A 30 10.80 13.10 13.03
CA GLU A 30 10.59 13.83 14.28
C GLU A 30 11.68 13.52 15.31
N ALA A 31 12.06 12.26 15.48
CA ALA A 31 13.12 11.86 16.41
C ALA A 31 14.47 12.48 16.00
N SER A 32 14.84 12.45 14.72
CA SER A 32 16.07 13.05 14.22
C SER A 32 16.08 14.58 14.42
N SER A 33 14.96 15.24 14.22
CA SER A 33 14.82 16.67 14.46
C SER A 33 14.96 17.03 15.94
N ARG A 34 14.37 16.24 16.84
CA ARG A 34 14.50 16.42 18.30
C ARG A 34 15.95 16.26 18.78
N VAL A 35 16.64 15.23 18.28
CA VAL A 35 18.06 15.00 18.61
C VAL A 35 18.90 16.17 18.11
N MET A 36 18.66 16.65 16.90
CA MET A 36 19.37 17.82 16.34
C MET A 36 19.17 19.07 17.18
N LEU A 37 17.93 19.36 17.59
CA LEU A 37 17.63 20.50 18.47
C LEU A 37 18.38 20.36 19.81
N ALA A 38 18.37 19.19 20.42
CA ALA A 38 19.06 18.93 21.68
C ALA A 38 20.59 19.12 21.56
N VAL A 39 21.20 18.63 20.47
CA VAL A 39 22.62 18.80 20.19
C VAL A 39 22.97 20.28 19.96
N ASN A 40 22.16 20.99 19.16
CA ASN A 40 22.38 22.41 18.93
C ASN A 40 22.21 23.25 20.22
N ASP A 41 21.24 22.91 21.06
CA ASP A 41 21.05 23.59 22.36
C ASP A 41 22.19 23.32 23.34
N ALA A 42 22.72 22.09 23.39
CA ALA A 42 23.89 21.76 24.17
C ALA A 42 25.12 22.58 23.72
N HIS A 43 25.38 22.66 22.43
CA HIS A 43 26.45 23.48 21.87
C HIS A 43 26.28 24.98 22.13
N ARG A 44 25.04 25.48 22.07
CA ARG A 44 24.76 26.88 22.44
C ARG A 44 25.06 27.16 23.92
N ALA A 45 24.74 26.22 24.79
CA ALA A 45 25.03 26.34 26.23
C ALA A 45 26.53 26.36 26.50
N GLU A 46 27.30 25.55 25.77
CA GLU A 46 28.76 25.53 25.88
C GLU A 46 29.45 26.74 25.22
N GLY A 47 28.90 27.22 24.08
CA GLY A 47 29.46 28.33 23.29
C GLY A 47 29.06 29.72 23.74
N ALA A 48 28.14 29.88 24.71
CA ALA A 48 27.63 31.16 25.18
C ALA A 48 28.69 32.06 25.88
N VAL A 49 29.92 31.57 25.99
CA VAL A 49 31.01 32.29 26.68
C VAL A 49 31.86 33.18 25.75
N PHE A 50 31.79 33.04 24.42
CA PHE A 50 32.67 33.77 23.50
C PHE A 50 31.99 34.39 22.30
N LEU A 51 31.89 35.74 22.30
CA LEU A 51 31.71 36.70 21.20
C LEU A 51 30.39 36.71 20.39
N PRO A 52 29.83 37.89 20.08
CA PRO A 52 28.69 38.01 19.14
C PRO A 52 29.16 37.72 17.71
N PRO A 53 28.70 36.65 17.07
CA PRO A 53 29.10 36.32 15.72
C PRO A 53 28.40 37.21 14.68
N GLN A 54 29.16 37.75 13.74
CA GLN A 54 28.62 38.53 12.62
C GLN A 54 28.61 37.69 11.32
N GLY A 55 27.50 37.70 10.59
CA GLY A 55 27.38 37.07 9.29
C GLY A 55 27.28 35.53 9.30
N LEU A 56 27.99 34.86 8.37
CA LEU A 56 27.99 33.39 8.20
C LEU A 56 28.42 32.62 9.46
N LEU A 57 29.30 33.21 10.27
CA LEU A 57 29.69 32.66 11.56
C LEU A 57 28.53 32.65 12.57
N ALA A 58 27.60 33.60 12.47
CA ALA A 58 26.41 33.63 13.32
C ALA A 58 25.48 32.44 13.03
N VAL A 59 25.34 32.05 11.79
CA VAL A 59 24.51 30.91 11.40
C VAL A 59 25.16 29.60 11.82
N ALA A 60 26.47 29.44 11.63
CA ALA A 60 27.20 28.25 12.03
C ALA A 60 27.22 28.07 13.56
N SER A 61 27.31 29.16 14.34
CA SER A 61 27.26 29.09 15.79
C SER A 61 25.85 28.91 16.37
N SER A 62 24.80 29.32 15.62
CA SER A 62 23.42 29.16 16.05
C SER A 62 22.84 27.79 15.76
N ALA A 63 23.35 27.10 14.73
CA ALA A 63 22.94 25.76 14.33
C ALA A 63 24.14 24.99 13.74
N PRO A 64 25.08 24.52 14.57
CA PRO A 64 26.31 23.85 14.10
C PRO A 64 26.02 22.52 13.40
N VAL A 65 24.87 21.92 13.67
CA VAL A 65 24.43 20.68 13.02
C VAL A 65 23.19 20.95 12.20
N ASN A 66 23.23 20.61 10.93
CA ASN A 66 22.07 20.61 10.05
C ASN A 66 21.74 19.18 9.62
N VAL A 67 20.49 18.78 9.77
CA VAL A 67 19.99 17.48 9.28
C VAL A 67 19.37 17.71 7.92
N SER A 68 19.95 17.09 6.89
CA SER A 68 19.35 16.99 5.58
C SER A 68 18.58 15.66 5.49
N GLY A 69 17.27 15.71 5.58
CA GLY A 69 16.41 14.55 5.36
C GLY A 69 16.10 14.42 3.87
N THR A 70 16.36 13.25 3.30
CA THR A 70 15.97 12.95 1.93
C THR A 70 14.98 11.80 1.94
N ALA A 71 13.75 12.08 1.48
CA ALA A 71 12.74 11.04 1.29
C ALA A 71 13.12 10.18 0.08
N LEU A 72 13.28 8.86 0.29
CA LEU A 72 13.75 7.98 -0.78
C LEU A 72 12.70 7.74 -1.85
N TYR A 73 11.46 7.49 -1.53
CA TYR A 73 10.44 7.04 -2.49
C TYR A 73 9.24 7.99 -2.65
N ASN A 74 8.99 8.86 -1.70
CA ASN A 74 7.91 9.83 -1.75
C ASN A 74 8.50 11.24 -1.70
N TYR A 75 9.02 11.74 -2.82
CA TYR A 75 9.70 13.02 -2.91
C TYR A 75 8.80 14.23 -2.56
N THR A 76 7.49 14.06 -2.67
CA THR A 76 6.52 15.11 -2.28
C THR A 76 6.27 15.13 -0.78
N GLU A 77 6.74 14.11 -0.04
CA GLU A 77 6.47 13.88 1.39
C GLU A 77 4.98 13.97 1.76
N GLY A 78 4.11 13.87 0.74
CA GLY A 78 2.67 13.99 0.87
C GLY A 78 2.05 12.67 1.36
N TYR A 79 1.17 12.76 2.35
CA TYR A 79 0.37 11.59 2.79
C TYR A 79 -0.48 11.03 1.66
N GLY A 80 -1.06 11.91 0.82
CA GLY A 80 -1.85 11.51 -0.34
C GLY A 80 -1.05 10.71 -1.36
N SER A 81 0.14 11.16 -1.74
CA SER A 81 1.00 10.50 -2.72
C SER A 81 1.40 9.08 -2.29
N TYR A 82 1.43 8.83 -1.00
CA TYR A 82 1.73 7.54 -0.42
C TYR A 82 0.48 6.63 -0.32
N LEU A 83 -0.62 7.17 0.18
CA LEU A 83 -1.82 6.37 0.48
C LEU A 83 -2.71 6.12 -0.73
N ILE A 84 -2.81 7.08 -1.66
CA ILE A 84 -3.71 6.97 -2.81
C ILE A 84 -3.44 5.72 -3.67
N PRO A 85 -2.18 5.38 -4.03
CA PRO A 85 -1.90 4.15 -4.77
C PRO A 85 -2.41 2.88 -4.06
N ALA A 86 -2.21 2.80 -2.75
CA ALA A 86 -2.70 1.68 -1.95
C ALA A 86 -4.23 1.58 -1.96
N VAL A 87 -4.92 2.72 -1.78
CA VAL A 87 -6.38 2.79 -1.77
C VAL A 87 -6.98 2.43 -3.13
N MET A 88 -6.34 2.78 -4.24
CA MET A 88 -6.81 2.41 -5.59
C MET A 88 -6.91 0.89 -5.76
N ILE A 89 -5.94 0.12 -5.32
CA ILE A 89 -5.98 -1.36 -5.36
C ILE A 89 -7.10 -1.89 -4.46
N ILE A 90 -7.27 -1.31 -3.28
CA ILE A 90 -8.34 -1.70 -2.36
C ILE A 90 -9.73 -1.42 -2.96
N ILE A 91 -9.91 -0.29 -3.64
CA ILE A 91 -11.17 0.04 -4.34
C ILE A 91 -11.49 -1.02 -5.41
N ILE A 92 -10.50 -1.41 -6.23
CA ILE A 92 -10.69 -2.47 -7.23
C ILE A 92 -11.10 -3.77 -6.55
N PHE A 93 -10.40 -4.17 -5.51
CA PHE A 93 -10.70 -5.39 -4.74
C PHE A 93 -12.11 -5.37 -4.16
N GLN A 94 -12.46 -4.32 -3.43
CA GLN A 94 -13.75 -4.19 -2.74
C GLN A 94 -14.92 -4.16 -3.71
N THR A 95 -14.82 -3.35 -4.76
CA THR A 95 -15.90 -3.23 -5.75
C THR A 95 -16.10 -4.54 -6.51
N LEU A 96 -15.02 -5.26 -6.85
CA LEU A 96 -15.12 -6.58 -7.47
C LEU A 96 -15.80 -7.59 -6.54
N LEU A 97 -15.42 -7.63 -5.26
CA LEU A 97 -16.09 -8.47 -4.27
C LEU A 97 -17.58 -8.13 -4.11
N MET A 98 -17.92 -6.83 -4.08
CA MET A 98 -19.31 -6.38 -4.00
C MET A 98 -20.11 -6.89 -5.18
N VAL A 99 -19.63 -6.69 -6.41
CA VAL A 99 -20.32 -7.13 -7.62
C VAL A 99 -20.52 -8.65 -7.63
N ILE A 100 -19.48 -9.43 -7.30
CA ILE A 100 -19.60 -10.89 -7.24
C ILE A 100 -20.60 -11.31 -6.17
N GLY A 101 -20.56 -10.71 -5.00
CA GLY A 101 -21.44 -11.01 -3.89
C GLY A 101 -22.91 -10.67 -4.20
N MET A 102 -23.16 -9.50 -4.77
CA MET A 102 -24.51 -9.05 -5.15
C MET A 102 -25.11 -9.94 -6.22
N VAL A 103 -24.38 -10.21 -7.30
CA VAL A 103 -24.85 -11.09 -8.40
C VAL A 103 -25.16 -12.49 -7.88
N THR A 104 -24.29 -13.03 -7.01
CA THR A 104 -24.55 -14.36 -6.43
C THR A 104 -25.73 -14.35 -5.45
N GLY A 105 -25.88 -13.28 -4.65
CA GLY A 105 -27.02 -13.11 -3.73
C GLY A 105 -28.36 -13.00 -4.45
N GLU A 106 -28.40 -12.40 -5.65
CA GLU A 106 -29.61 -12.37 -6.49
C GLU A 106 -29.95 -13.72 -7.10
N GLU A 107 -28.94 -14.50 -7.48
CA GLU A 107 -29.14 -15.84 -8.05
C GLU A 107 -29.63 -16.87 -7.01
N TYR A 108 -29.26 -16.70 -5.73
CA TYR A 108 -29.56 -17.63 -4.65
C TYR A 108 -30.31 -16.97 -3.50
N PRO A 109 -31.51 -16.40 -3.72
CA PRO A 109 -32.26 -15.75 -2.66
C PRO A 109 -32.70 -16.76 -1.58
N LYS A 110 -32.79 -16.26 -0.34
CA LYS A 110 -33.24 -17.03 0.85
C LYS A 110 -34.47 -17.89 0.55
N GLY A 111 -34.38 -19.18 0.79
CA GLY A 111 -35.47 -20.15 0.63
C GLY A 111 -35.51 -20.92 -0.69
N LYS A 112 -34.72 -20.56 -1.72
CA LYS A 112 -34.62 -21.33 -2.97
C LYS A 112 -33.46 -22.33 -3.00
N MET A 113 -32.62 -22.35 -1.97
CA MET A 113 -31.52 -23.32 -1.86
C MET A 113 -31.96 -24.78 -1.67
N VAL A 114 -33.21 -25.03 -1.34
CA VAL A 114 -33.73 -26.35 -1.01
C VAL A 114 -34.57 -26.88 -2.16
N GLY A 115 -34.01 -27.08 -3.32
CA GLY A 115 -34.92 -27.75 -4.24
C GLY A 115 -34.46 -28.18 -5.62
N LYS A 116 -33.42 -27.66 -6.18
CA LYS A 116 -32.94 -28.13 -7.51
C LYS A 116 -31.45 -27.88 -7.71
N HIS A 117 -30.59 -28.38 -6.85
CA HIS A 117 -29.23 -28.62 -7.25
C HIS A 117 -29.21 -29.82 -8.20
N LYS A 118 -29.40 -29.56 -9.48
CA LYS A 118 -28.92 -30.46 -10.53
C LYS A 118 -27.45 -30.70 -10.19
N LYS A 119 -27.09 -31.94 -9.83
CA LYS A 119 -25.70 -32.30 -9.52
C LYS A 119 -24.87 -31.92 -10.76
N LEU A 120 -24.24 -30.73 -10.70
CA LEU A 120 -23.35 -30.33 -11.77
C LEU A 120 -22.18 -31.30 -11.78
N THR A 121 -21.85 -31.82 -12.93
CA THR A 121 -20.59 -32.52 -13.14
C THR A 121 -19.46 -31.53 -12.84
N TRP A 122 -18.35 -32.01 -12.29
CA TRP A 122 -17.23 -31.15 -11.93
C TRP A 122 -16.74 -30.28 -13.11
N LEU A 123 -16.79 -30.79 -14.33
CA LEU A 123 -16.52 -30.06 -15.57
C LEU A 123 -17.48 -28.89 -15.79
N GLN A 124 -18.77 -29.11 -15.55
CA GLN A 124 -19.77 -28.04 -15.67
C GLN A 124 -19.56 -26.94 -14.61
N ALA A 125 -19.13 -27.33 -13.40
CA ALA A 125 -18.76 -26.39 -12.36
C ALA A 125 -17.54 -25.55 -12.75
N LEU A 126 -16.50 -26.19 -13.30
CA LEU A 126 -15.31 -25.49 -13.81
C LEU A 126 -15.66 -24.51 -14.95
N TYR A 127 -16.45 -24.93 -15.95
CA TYR A 127 -16.87 -24.04 -17.03
C TYR A 127 -17.67 -22.85 -16.50
N ASN A 128 -18.54 -23.05 -15.53
CA ASN A 128 -19.33 -21.98 -14.93
C ASN A 128 -18.46 -20.99 -14.16
N ILE A 129 -17.56 -21.49 -13.32
CA ILE A 129 -16.62 -20.65 -12.54
C ILE A 129 -15.70 -19.91 -13.49
N SER A 130 -15.07 -20.59 -14.45
CA SER A 130 -14.14 -19.97 -15.40
C SER A 130 -14.83 -18.91 -16.27
N GLY A 131 -16.06 -19.19 -16.75
CA GLY A 131 -16.84 -18.25 -17.55
C GLY A 131 -17.18 -16.96 -16.77
N ARG A 132 -17.61 -17.11 -15.51
CA ARG A 132 -17.89 -15.95 -14.64
C ARG A 132 -16.61 -15.17 -14.31
N THR A 133 -15.55 -15.88 -13.94
CA THR A 133 -14.25 -15.26 -13.66
C THR A 133 -13.74 -14.48 -14.87
N PHE A 134 -13.84 -15.03 -16.07
CA PHE A 134 -13.43 -14.36 -17.30
C PHE A 134 -14.16 -13.02 -17.51
N VAL A 135 -15.48 -13.00 -17.32
CA VAL A 135 -16.28 -11.78 -17.43
C VAL A 135 -15.87 -10.74 -16.40
N TYR A 136 -15.72 -11.14 -15.12
CA TYR A 136 -15.32 -10.24 -14.06
C TYR A 136 -13.91 -9.67 -14.30
N VAL A 137 -12.95 -10.53 -14.65
CA VAL A 137 -11.58 -10.10 -14.94
C VAL A 137 -11.54 -9.14 -16.12
N MET A 138 -12.24 -9.42 -17.22
CA MET A 138 -12.26 -8.55 -18.39
C MET A 138 -12.85 -7.17 -18.07
N LEU A 139 -13.96 -7.12 -17.36
CA LEU A 139 -14.61 -5.87 -16.97
C LEU A 139 -13.74 -5.06 -16.01
N TYR A 140 -13.18 -5.72 -14.99
CA TYR A 140 -12.36 -5.06 -13.99
C TYR A 140 -10.95 -4.75 -14.49
N PHE A 141 -10.47 -5.44 -15.51
CA PHE A 141 -9.23 -5.06 -16.18
C PHE A 141 -9.35 -3.67 -16.84
N ILE A 142 -10.46 -3.41 -17.53
CA ILE A 142 -10.74 -2.09 -18.12
C ILE A 142 -10.87 -1.03 -17.01
N PHE A 143 -11.62 -1.34 -15.95
CA PHE A 143 -11.78 -0.43 -14.81
C PHE A 143 -10.44 -0.12 -14.11
N ALA A 144 -9.59 -1.11 -13.96
CA ALA A 144 -8.29 -0.95 -13.34
C ALA A 144 -7.31 -0.18 -14.25
N LEU A 145 -7.34 -0.37 -15.57
CA LEU A 145 -6.58 0.49 -16.48
C LEU A 145 -6.99 1.97 -16.36
N PHE A 146 -8.28 2.23 -16.20
CA PHE A 146 -8.77 3.58 -15.95
C PHE A 146 -8.27 4.11 -14.59
N LEU A 147 -8.46 3.33 -13.52
CA LEU A 147 -8.15 3.77 -12.16
C LEU A 147 -6.65 3.91 -11.90
N LEU A 148 -5.83 2.97 -12.38
CA LEU A 148 -4.38 2.95 -12.12
C LEU A 148 -3.57 3.67 -13.20
N GLY A 149 -4.10 3.80 -14.42
CA GLY A 149 -3.41 4.44 -15.52
C GLY A 149 -3.86 5.88 -15.74
N LEU A 150 -5.15 6.07 -16.01
CA LEU A 150 -5.68 7.36 -16.45
C LEU A 150 -5.89 8.34 -15.28
N LEU A 151 -6.44 7.86 -14.16
CA LEU A 151 -6.78 8.70 -13.03
C LEU A 151 -5.55 9.39 -12.39
N PRO A 152 -4.41 8.72 -12.15
CA PRO A 152 -3.21 9.36 -11.65
C PRO A 152 -2.70 10.48 -12.56
N HIS A 153 -2.84 10.31 -13.87
CA HIS A 153 -2.45 11.32 -14.83
C HIS A 153 -3.28 12.61 -14.70
N PHE A 154 -4.60 12.50 -14.53
CA PHE A 154 -5.47 13.67 -14.34
C PHE A 154 -5.22 14.41 -13.04
N PHE A 155 -4.89 13.71 -11.98
CA PHE A 155 -4.64 14.30 -10.66
C PHE A 155 -3.17 14.59 -10.37
N SER A 156 -2.29 14.46 -11.37
CA SER A 156 -0.85 14.65 -11.22
C SER A 156 -0.24 13.85 -10.05
N ILE A 157 -0.79 12.64 -9.82
CA ILE A 157 -0.25 11.73 -8.80
C ILE A 157 1.03 11.12 -9.37
N PRO A 158 2.13 11.15 -8.62
CA PRO A 158 3.39 10.57 -9.07
C PRO A 158 3.23 9.09 -9.44
N ASN A 159 3.59 8.76 -10.65
CA ASN A 159 3.65 7.39 -11.14
C ASN A 159 5.01 7.19 -11.81
N ILE A 160 5.91 6.51 -11.13
CA ILE A 160 7.27 6.24 -11.59
C ILE A 160 7.34 4.84 -12.23
N GLY A 161 6.31 4.01 -11.99
CA GLY A 161 6.26 2.60 -12.35
C GLY A 161 6.17 2.35 -13.86
N ASN A 162 6.73 1.20 -14.27
CA ASN A 162 6.58 0.71 -15.64
C ASN A 162 5.16 0.12 -15.83
N GLY A 163 4.39 0.67 -16.75
CA GLY A 163 3.02 0.22 -17.03
C GLY A 163 2.92 -1.27 -17.40
N ARG A 164 3.94 -1.86 -18.05
CA ARG A 164 3.95 -3.29 -18.37
C ARG A 164 3.99 -4.16 -17.12
N ASP A 165 4.77 -3.77 -16.13
CA ASP A 165 4.94 -4.53 -14.89
C ASP A 165 3.66 -4.43 -14.05
N ILE A 166 3.02 -3.27 -14.03
CA ILE A 166 1.71 -3.07 -13.40
C ILE A 166 0.65 -3.96 -14.05
N ILE A 167 0.57 -3.98 -15.39
CA ILE A 167 -0.37 -4.84 -16.12
C ILE A 167 -0.14 -6.32 -15.80
N THR A 168 1.12 -6.74 -15.75
CA THR A 168 1.49 -8.14 -15.44
C THR A 168 1.05 -8.53 -14.03
N MET A 169 1.21 -7.64 -13.04
CA MET A 169 0.78 -7.84 -11.66
C MET A 169 -0.76 -7.90 -11.54
N MET A 170 -1.48 -7.12 -12.36
CA MET A 170 -2.93 -7.06 -12.30
C MET A 170 -3.60 -8.38 -12.69
N ILE A 171 -3.00 -9.19 -13.56
CA ILE A 171 -3.58 -10.45 -14.02
C ILE A 171 -3.83 -11.41 -12.86
N PRO A 172 -2.81 -11.85 -12.08
CA PRO A 172 -3.04 -12.75 -10.95
C PRO A 172 -3.86 -12.09 -9.84
N PHE A 173 -3.76 -10.77 -9.65
CA PHE A 173 -4.57 -10.05 -8.67
C PHE A 173 -6.08 -10.12 -8.99
N LEU A 174 -6.49 -9.84 -10.21
CA LEU A 174 -7.90 -9.89 -10.60
C LEU A 174 -8.44 -11.33 -10.62
N LEU A 175 -7.64 -12.29 -11.07
CA LEU A 175 -7.99 -13.72 -11.00
C LEU A 175 -8.16 -14.19 -9.56
N GLY A 176 -7.18 -13.96 -8.70
CA GLY A 176 -7.23 -14.31 -7.28
C GLY A 176 -8.40 -13.66 -6.56
N THR A 177 -8.65 -12.35 -6.81
CA THR A 177 -9.81 -11.65 -6.25
C THR A 177 -11.14 -12.24 -6.73
N SER A 178 -11.24 -12.62 -8.00
CA SER A 178 -12.46 -13.22 -8.54
C SER A 178 -12.73 -14.60 -7.93
N PHE A 179 -11.72 -15.45 -7.80
CA PHE A 179 -11.87 -16.75 -7.12
C PHE A 179 -12.17 -16.60 -5.65
N PHE A 180 -11.48 -15.69 -4.96
CA PHE A 180 -11.76 -15.37 -3.56
C PHE A 180 -13.19 -14.86 -3.38
N GLY A 181 -13.65 -13.96 -4.24
CA GLY A 181 -15.01 -13.42 -4.24
C GLY A 181 -16.07 -14.50 -4.48
N LEU A 182 -15.85 -15.39 -5.46
CA LEU A 182 -16.76 -16.51 -5.73
C LEU A 182 -16.81 -17.50 -4.56
N ALA A 183 -15.67 -17.77 -3.90
CA ALA A 183 -15.63 -18.59 -2.70
C ALA A 183 -16.37 -17.93 -1.52
N ALA A 184 -16.10 -16.64 -1.28
CA ALA A 184 -16.74 -15.87 -0.22
C ALA A 184 -18.24 -15.67 -0.45
N SER A 185 -18.68 -15.55 -1.70
CA SER A 185 -20.08 -15.34 -2.06
C SER A 185 -21.01 -16.48 -1.62
N ARG A 186 -20.44 -17.66 -1.38
CA ARG A 186 -21.20 -18.81 -0.82
C ARG A 186 -21.81 -18.52 0.54
N TYR A 187 -21.23 -17.60 1.29
CA TYR A 187 -21.71 -17.21 2.62
C TYR A 187 -22.78 -16.11 2.57
N PHE A 188 -22.98 -15.49 1.41
CA PHE A 188 -23.99 -14.44 1.23
C PHE A 188 -25.33 -15.04 0.79
N THR A 189 -26.36 -14.72 1.54
CA THR A 189 -27.74 -15.19 1.26
C THR A 189 -28.64 -14.11 0.70
N ASP A 190 -28.16 -12.86 0.74
CA ASP A 190 -28.88 -11.68 0.29
C ASP A 190 -27.94 -10.82 -0.54
N SER A 191 -28.48 -10.03 -1.47
CA SER A 191 -27.69 -9.10 -2.30
C SER A 191 -27.16 -7.89 -1.52
N GLU A 192 -27.72 -7.56 -0.36
CA GLU A 192 -27.31 -6.42 0.47
C GLU A 192 -26.17 -6.76 1.45
N ALA A 193 -26.09 -8.01 1.92
CA ALA A 193 -25.10 -8.44 2.90
C ALA A 193 -23.64 -8.21 2.46
N PRO A 194 -23.26 -8.46 1.20
CA PRO A 194 -21.90 -8.18 0.72
C PRO A 194 -21.51 -6.72 0.84
N LEU A 195 -22.42 -5.79 0.55
CA LEU A 195 -22.18 -4.36 0.60
C LEU A 195 -21.79 -3.92 2.04
N LEU A 196 -22.58 -4.32 3.02
CA LEU A 196 -22.34 -3.96 4.42
C LEU A 196 -21.05 -4.59 4.96
N MET A 197 -20.83 -5.87 4.67
CA MET A 197 -19.65 -6.59 5.15
C MET A 197 -18.35 -6.01 4.56
N ILE A 198 -18.31 -5.78 3.24
CA ILE A 198 -17.12 -5.28 2.57
C ILE A 198 -16.83 -3.84 2.99
N ALA A 199 -17.87 -2.99 3.14
CA ALA A 199 -17.71 -1.64 3.64
C ALA A 199 -17.15 -1.62 5.07
N PHE A 200 -17.62 -2.52 5.95
CA PHE A 200 -17.12 -2.63 7.32
C PHE A 200 -15.62 -3.01 7.38
N PHE A 201 -15.19 -3.95 6.54
CA PHE A 201 -13.79 -4.38 6.51
C PHE A 201 -12.87 -3.48 5.69
N SER A 202 -13.39 -2.40 5.06
CA SER A 202 -12.62 -1.53 4.16
C SER A 202 -11.35 -0.97 4.78
N VAL A 203 -11.43 -0.45 5.99
CA VAL A 203 -10.29 0.10 6.73
C VAL A 203 -9.32 -1.02 7.14
N GLY A 204 -9.84 -2.19 7.49
CA GLY A 204 -9.03 -3.36 7.84
C GLY A 204 -8.08 -3.80 6.72
N TYR A 205 -8.48 -3.68 5.46
CA TYR A 205 -7.64 -4.06 4.32
C TYR A 205 -6.41 -3.15 4.16
N ILE A 206 -6.50 -1.86 4.52
CA ILE A 206 -5.37 -0.94 4.51
C ILE A 206 -4.32 -1.38 5.54
N PHE A 207 -4.76 -1.71 6.76
CA PHE A 207 -3.84 -2.21 7.78
C PHE A 207 -3.26 -3.57 7.40
N LEU A 208 -4.08 -4.47 6.87
CA LEU A 208 -3.67 -5.80 6.46
C LEU A 208 -2.64 -5.78 5.32
N SER A 209 -2.65 -4.75 4.48
CA SER A 209 -1.74 -4.62 3.35
C SER A 209 -0.27 -4.44 3.74
N GLY A 210 0.04 -4.03 4.98
CA GLY A 210 1.41 -3.73 5.39
C GLY A 210 1.88 -2.30 5.08
N VAL A 211 1.06 -1.51 4.37
CA VAL A 211 1.42 -0.13 3.99
C VAL A 211 1.37 0.81 5.19
N SER A 212 0.35 0.71 6.04
CA SER A 212 0.24 1.55 7.24
C SER A 212 1.14 1.09 8.38
N TYR A 213 1.41 -0.20 8.48
CA TYR A 213 2.21 -0.80 9.53
C TYR A 213 3.02 -1.97 8.98
N PRO A 214 4.34 -2.04 9.20
CA PRO A 214 5.20 -3.10 8.66
C PRO A 214 4.72 -4.49 9.01
N LEU A 215 4.70 -5.38 8.01
CA LEU A 215 4.18 -6.73 8.15
C LEU A 215 4.96 -7.54 9.22
N GLU A 216 6.27 -7.34 9.31
CA GLU A 216 7.17 -8.04 10.23
C GLU A 216 6.86 -7.73 11.71
N LEU A 217 6.25 -6.57 11.98
CA LEU A 217 5.87 -6.14 13.32
C LEU A 217 4.44 -6.54 13.71
N MET A 218 3.70 -7.12 12.77
CA MET A 218 2.33 -7.59 13.03
C MET A 218 2.33 -8.92 13.79
N PRO A 219 1.31 -9.19 14.63
CA PRO A 219 1.09 -10.52 15.18
C PRO A 219 0.90 -11.57 14.08
N TRP A 220 1.34 -12.81 14.34
CA TRP A 220 1.35 -13.90 13.36
C TRP A 220 0.00 -14.15 12.66
N TYR A 221 -1.11 -13.96 13.36
CA TYR A 221 -2.46 -14.16 12.80
C TYR A 221 -2.83 -13.07 11.77
N TRP A 222 -2.34 -11.83 11.92
CA TRP A 222 -2.47 -10.78 10.91
C TRP A 222 -1.59 -11.05 9.71
N GLN A 223 -0.36 -11.53 9.94
CA GLN A 223 0.52 -11.95 8.85
C GLN A 223 -0.12 -13.09 8.05
N ALA A 224 -0.73 -14.08 8.71
CA ALA A 224 -1.46 -15.16 8.02
C ALA A 224 -2.63 -14.60 7.20
N ALA A 225 -3.42 -13.68 7.74
CA ALA A 225 -4.52 -13.04 7.02
C ALA A 225 -4.05 -12.24 5.80
N HIS A 226 -2.87 -11.60 5.85
CA HIS A 226 -2.25 -10.93 4.72
C HIS A 226 -2.08 -11.86 3.51
N TYR A 227 -1.64 -13.09 3.73
CA TYR A 227 -1.44 -14.06 2.64
C TYR A 227 -2.73 -14.68 2.11
N VAL A 228 -3.85 -14.56 2.84
CA VAL A 228 -5.15 -15.10 2.41
C VAL A 228 -5.93 -14.08 1.56
N VAL A 229 -5.86 -12.81 1.88
CA VAL A 229 -6.64 -11.75 1.22
C VAL A 229 -5.87 -11.17 0.02
N PRO A 230 -6.36 -11.32 -1.23
CA PRO A 230 -5.64 -10.88 -2.43
C PRO A 230 -5.27 -9.39 -2.47
N ALA A 231 -6.06 -8.54 -1.83
CA ALA A 231 -5.76 -7.12 -1.75
C ALA A 231 -4.42 -6.83 -1.06
N ALA A 232 -4.07 -7.59 -0.02
CA ALA A 232 -2.92 -7.29 0.81
C ALA A 232 -1.58 -7.38 0.04
N PRO A 233 -1.20 -8.51 -0.57
CA PRO A 233 0.02 -8.58 -1.38
C PRO A 233 -0.06 -7.70 -2.64
N ALA A 234 -1.25 -7.51 -3.22
CA ALA A 234 -1.41 -6.65 -4.39
C ALA A 234 -1.12 -5.17 -4.09
N VAL A 235 -1.54 -4.67 -2.93
CA VAL A 235 -1.24 -3.30 -2.48
C VAL A 235 0.27 -3.10 -2.34
N LEU A 236 0.97 -4.01 -1.64
CA LEU A 236 2.43 -3.93 -1.50
C LEU A 236 3.13 -3.97 -2.86
N ALA A 237 2.74 -4.92 -3.74
CA ALA A 237 3.28 -5.02 -5.08
C ALA A 237 3.08 -3.72 -5.88
N PHE A 238 1.87 -3.16 -5.84
CA PHE A 238 1.56 -1.94 -6.57
C PHE A 238 2.33 -0.73 -6.04
N VAL A 239 2.43 -0.55 -4.73
CA VAL A 239 3.20 0.54 -4.12
C VAL A 239 4.68 0.43 -4.50
N LYS A 240 5.27 -0.78 -4.47
CA LYS A 240 6.65 -1.01 -4.91
C LYS A 240 6.84 -0.65 -6.39
N LEU A 241 5.93 -1.06 -7.27
CA LEU A 241 6.02 -0.75 -8.69
C LEU A 241 5.78 0.74 -8.97
N ASN A 242 4.68 1.30 -8.43
CA ASN A 242 4.19 2.63 -8.77
C ASN A 242 4.98 3.75 -8.09
N SER A 243 5.24 3.62 -6.80
CA SER A 243 5.81 4.71 -5.98
C SER A 243 7.32 4.59 -5.80
N MET A 244 7.87 3.36 -5.84
CA MET A 244 9.30 3.12 -5.67
C MET A 244 10.02 2.87 -7.01
N GLY A 245 9.27 2.73 -8.12
CA GLY A 245 9.87 2.45 -9.43
C GLY A 245 10.49 1.05 -9.52
N GLY A 246 10.03 0.12 -8.69
CA GLY A 246 10.50 -1.26 -8.68
C GLY A 246 10.14 -2.02 -9.97
N THR A 247 10.74 -3.18 -10.14
CA THR A 247 10.53 -4.10 -11.25
C THR A 247 9.78 -5.36 -10.80
N LEU A 248 9.37 -6.21 -11.74
CA LEU A 248 8.77 -7.52 -11.41
C LEU A 248 9.68 -8.40 -10.53
N ALA A 249 11.00 -8.19 -10.58
CA ALA A 249 11.94 -8.91 -9.73
C ALA A 249 11.80 -8.52 -8.26
N ASP A 250 11.51 -7.25 -8.00
CA ASP A 250 11.40 -6.70 -6.63
C ASP A 250 10.08 -7.09 -5.95
N ILE A 251 9.06 -7.45 -6.74
CA ILE A 251 7.74 -7.89 -6.25
C ILE A 251 7.54 -9.41 -6.36
N ARG A 252 8.63 -10.18 -6.53
CA ARG A 252 8.54 -11.65 -6.64
C ARG A 252 7.75 -12.32 -5.51
N PRO A 253 7.96 -11.99 -4.24
CA PRO A 253 7.21 -12.62 -3.14
C PRO A 253 5.70 -12.40 -3.27
N GLU A 254 5.30 -11.16 -3.56
CA GLU A 254 3.91 -10.79 -3.72
C GLU A 254 3.29 -11.47 -4.95
N MET A 255 4.03 -11.55 -6.06
CA MET A 255 3.59 -12.24 -7.28
C MET A 255 3.37 -13.74 -7.03
N ILE A 256 4.28 -14.39 -6.31
CA ILE A 256 4.13 -15.81 -5.95
C ILE A 256 2.88 -15.99 -5.08
N THR A 257 2.67 -15.12 -4.09
CA THR A 257 1.48 -15.15 -3.23
C THR A 257 0.19 -15.00 -4.04
N LEU A 258 0.14 -14.00 -4.94
CA LEU A 258 -1.02 -13.79 -5.81
C LEU A 258 -1.31 -15.00 -6.71
N TRP A 259 -0.28 -15.65 -7.28
CA TRP A 259 -0.47 -16.86 -8.09
C TRP A 259 -0.92 -18.07 -7.26
N ILE A 260 -0.44 -18.20 -6.03
CA ILE A 260 -0.91 -19.26 -5.11
C ILE A 260 -2.40 -19.07 -4.79
N GLN A 261 -2.86 -17.84 -4.65
CA GLN A 261 -4.28 -17.52 -4.40
C GLN A 261 -5.19 -17.82 -5.61
N VAL A 262 -4.63 -17.97 -6.81
CA VAL A 262 -5.39 -18.36 -8.03
C VAL A 262 -5.60 -19.88 -8.08
N ILE A 263 -4.75 -20.67 -7.44
CA ILE A 263 -4.77 -22.16 -7.46
C ILE A 263 -5.69 -22.69 -6.37
#